data_7451b656c6d2ce2ad6af894c607c6bb6
#
_entry.id   7451b656c6d2ce2ad6af894c607c6bb6
#
_cell.length_a   1.000
_cell.length_b   1.000
_cell.length_c   1.000
_cell.angle_alpha   90.00
_cell.angle_beta   90.00
_cell.angle_gamma   90.00
#
_symmetry.space_group_name_H-M   'P 1'
#
loop_
_entity.id
_entity.type
_entity.pdbx_description
1 polymer ?
#
loop_
_entity_poly.entity_id
_entity_poly.type
_entity_poly.pdbx_seq_one_letter_code
_entity_poly.pdbx_strand_id
1 'polypeptide(L)'
;GDKPKGQVVIGTVQGDVHDIGKNIIKLMFEVAGFTVHDLGRDVPLEQFVEEQLRTDSEIVALSAMMTTTMMGMKKVIEMIRERNPNVAIMLGGAPVTKDTADLFGADGYAETAGNAVQEAIKMISQLRQMQA
;
A
#
# COMPACT_ATOMS: atom_id res chain seq x y z
N GLY A 1 -8.31 21.45 -13.20
CA GLY A 1 -8.66 21.51 -11.88
C GLY A 1 -9.35 20.29 -11.31
N ASP A 2 -8.95 19.10 -11.74
CA ASP A 2 -9.62 17.91 -11.23
C ASP A 2 -9.10 17.53 -9.86
N LYS A 3 -10.02 17.07 -9.01
CA LYS A 3 -9.66 16.56 -7.69
C LYS A 3 -8.88 15.27 -7.84
N PRO A 4 -7.87 15.01 -7.00
CA PRO A 4 -7.21 13.71 -6.97
C PRO A 4 -8.20 12.59 -6.75
N LYS A 5 -7.95 11.43 -7.35
CA LYS A 5 -8.79 10.23 -7.16
C LYS A 5 -8.69 9.68 -5.74
N GLY A 6 -7.63 10.01 -5.06
CA GLY A 6 -7.35 9.59 -3.70
C GLY A 6 -5.89 9.80 -3.39
N GLN A 7 -5.48 9.38 -2.20
CA GLN A 7 -4.10 9.49 -1.75
C GLN A 7 -3.57 8.13 -1.37
N VAL A 8 -2.30 7.90 -1.71
CA VAL A 8 -1.61 6.62 -1.46
C VAL A 8 -0.31 6.92 -0.72
N VAL A 9 -0.10 6.25 0.41
CA VAL A 9 1.23 6.15 1.02
C VAL A 9 1.88 4.90 0.46
N ILE A 10 3.08 5.02 -0.09
CA ILE A 10 3.79 3.88 -0.67
C ILE A 10 5.23 3.83 -0.16
N GLY A 11 5.75 2.63 0.02
CA GLY A 11 7.13 2.43 0.40
C GLY A 11 7.53 0.97 0.39
N THR A 12 8.85 0.75 0.39
CA THR A 12 9.45 -0.57 0.55
C THR A 12 9.76 -0.78 2.03
N VAL A 13 9.31 -1.92 2.57
CA VAL A 13 9.34 -2.15 4.02
C VAL A 13 10.76 -2.21 4.58
N GLN A 14 10.86 -1.99 5.88
CA GLN A 14 12.11 -1.95 6.62
C GLN A 14 12.97 -3.18 6.34
N GLY A 15 14.26 -2.94 6.10
CA GLY A 15 15.23 -3.98 5.76
C GLY A 15 15.33 -4.28 4.27
N ASP A 16 14.46 -3.72 3.46
CA ASP A 16 14.40 -3.98 2.02
C ASP A 16 14.74 -2.71 1.24
N VAL A 17 15.73 -2.82 0.34
CA VAL A 17 16.21 -1.67 -0.43
C VAL A 17 15.82 -1.72 -1.90
N HIS A 18 14.99 -2.69 -2.29
CA HIS A 18 14.57 -2.87 -3.68
C HIS A 18 13.37 -1.97 -3.97
N ASP A 19 13.57 -0.93 -4.78
CA ASP A 19 12.53 0.06 -5.03
C ASP A 19 12.13 0.23 -6.51
N ILE A 20 12.70 -0.57 -7.42
CA ILE A 20 12.35 -0.44 -8.85
C ILE A 20 10.86 -0.70 -9.07
N GLY A 21 10.35 -1.80 -8.56
CA GLY A 21 8.92 -2.13 -8.68
C GLY A 21 8.02 -1.11 -7.99
N LYS A 22 8.42 -0.69 -6.80
CA LYS A 22 7.70 0.34 -6.05
C LYS A 22 7.61 1.65 -6.85
N ASN A 23 8.70 2.05 -7.49
CA ASN A 23 8.74 3.29 -8.27
C ASN A 23 7.87 3.21 -9.53
N ILE A 24 7.76 2.05 -10.14
CA ILE A 24 6.85 1.85 -11.28
C ILE A 24 5.40 1.98 -10.82
N ILE A 25 5.05 1.39 -9.69
CA ILE A 25 3.70 1.48 -9.12
C ILE A 25 3.37 2.94 -8.75
N LYS A 26 4.33 3.65 -8.16
CA LYS A 26 4.20 5.07 -7.87
C LYS A 26 3.82 5.86 -9.13
N LEU A 27 4.56 5.65 -10.21
CA LEU A 27 4.30 6.32 -11.47
C LEU A 27 2.89 5.99 -11.99
N MET A 28 2.48 4.73 -11.91
CA MET A 28 1.14 4.31 -12.34
C MET A 28 0.04 5.03 -11.55
N PHE A 29 0.21 5.17 -10.25
CA PHE A 29 -0.75 5.90 -9.42
C PHE A 29 -0.79 7.38 -9.79
N GLU A 30 0.37 8.00 -10.00
CA GLU A 30 0.44 9.41 -10.36
C GLU A 30 -0.23 9.68 -11.71
N VAL A 31 0.03 8.83 -12.71
CA VAL A 31 -0.60 8.94 -14.02
C VAL A 31 -2.13 8.77 -13.93
N ALA A 32 -2.58 7.93 -13.02
CA ALA A 32 -4.02 7.70 -12.83
C ALA A 32 -4.71 8.82 -12.04
N GLY A 33 -3.97 9.79 -11.53
CA GLY A 33 -4.54 10.95 -10.84
C GLY A 33 -4.55 10.86 -9.32
N PHE A 34 -3.81 9.90 -8.74
CA PHE A 34 -3.65 9.82 -7.28
C PHE A 34 -2.54 10.75 -6.81
N THR A 35 -2.69 11.26 -5.60
CA THR A 35 -1.59 11.92 -4.89
C THR A 35 -0.79 10.84 -4.17
N VAL A 36 0.50 10.74 -4.45
CA VAL A 36 1.35 9.69 -3.89
C VAL A 36 2.35 10.28 -2.90
N HIS A 37 2.34 9.73 -1.69
CA HIS A 37 3.31 10.03 -0.64
C HIS A 37 4.30 8.88 -0.58
N ASP A 38 5.45 9.05 -1.23
CA ASP A 38 6.47 8.01 -1.35
C ASP A 38 7.46 8.12 -0.20
N LEU A 39 7.47 7.12 0.66
CA LEU A 39 8.40 7.06 1.80
C LEU A 39 9.77 6.52 1.41
N GLY A 40 9.89 5.95 0.21
CA GLY A 40 11.16 5.41 -0.26
C GLY A 40 11.34 3.94 0.03
N ARG A 41 12.57 3.58 0.38
CA ARG A 41 12.97 2.19 0.65
C ARG A 41 13.51 2.08 2.09
N ASP A 42 13.58 0.85 2.59
CA ASP A 42 14.05 0.59 3.95
C ASP A 42 13.31 1.50 4.96
N VAL A 43 11.98 1.53 4.84
CA VAL A 43 11.15 2.45 5.61
C VAL A 43 10.86 1.84 6.98
N PRO A 44 11.18 2.55 8.08
CA PRO A 44 10.77 2.08 9.40
C PRO A 44 9.26 1.84 9.44
N LEU A 45 8.84 0.73 10.04
CA LEU A 45 7.44 0.29 9.94
C LEU A 45 6.46 1.33 10.49
N GLU A 46 6.84 2.04 11.55
CA GLU A 46 6.02 3.09 12.16
C GLU A 46 5.76 4.27 11.23
N GLN A 47 6.67 4.54 10.29
CA GLN A 47 6.51 5.65 9.36
C GLN A 47 5.31 5.48 8.43
N PHE A 48 4.96 4.25 8.09
CA PHE A 48 3.75 4.01 7.28
C PHE A 48 2.50 4.48 8.02
N VAL A 49 2.44 4.21 9.31
CA VAL A 49 1.31 4.62 10.15
C VAL A 49 1.29 6.15 10.29
N GLU A 50 2.43 6.75 10.61
CA GLU A 50 2.54 8.19 10.80
C GLU A 50 2.18 8.96 9.54
N GLU A 51 2.67 8.51 8.39
CA GLU A 51 2.38 9.20 7.12
C GLU A 51 0.91 9.03 6.72
N GLN A 52 0.33 7.86 6.95
CA GLN A 52 -1.09 7.67 6.68
C GLN A 52 -1.94 8.61 7.52
N LEU A 53 -1.63 8.75 8.81
CA LEU A 53 -2.36 9.64 9.70
C LEU A 53 -2.17 11.11 9.31
N ARG A 54 -0.95 11.49 8.95
CA ARG A 54 -0.62 12.86 8.58
C ARG A 54 -1.36 13.28 7.31
N THR A 55 -1.47 12.40 6.33
CA THR A 55 -2.04 12.70 5.02
C THR A 55 -3.50 12.29 4.88
N ASP A 56 -4.00 11.50 5.83
CA ASP A 56 -5.33 10.88 5.77
C ASP A 56 -5.53 10.10 4.46
N SER A 57 -4.46 9.41 4.03
CA SER A 57 -4.49 8.65 2.79
C SER A 57 -5.44 7.46 2.88
N GLU A 58 -6.21 7.23 1.83
CA GLU A 58 -7.15 6.12 1.75
C GLU A 58 -6.45 4.77 1.60
N ILE A 59 -5.23 4.77 1.04
CA ILE A 59 -4.50 3.55 0.69
C ILE A 59 -3.10 3.60 1.27
N VAL A 60 -2.64 2.45 1.77
CA VAL A 60 -1.22 2.21 2.08
C VAL A 60 -0.77 1.03 1.21
N ALA A 61 0.22 1.27 0.36
CA ALA A 61 0.78 0.26 -0.53
C ALA A 61 2.17 -0.14 -0.03
N LEU A 62 2.34 -1.40 0.29
CA LEU A 62 3.57 -1.94 0.85
C LEU A 62 4.27 -2.84 -0.17
N SER A 63 5.59 -2.66 -0.33
CA SER A 63 6.40 -3.45 -1.23
C SER A 63 7.49 -4.20 -0.45
N ALA A 64 7.68 -5.48 -0.79
CA ALA A 64 8.80 -6.28 -0.28
C ALA A 64 9.28 -7.22 -1.38
N MET A 65 10.60 -7.33 -1.54
CA MET A 65 11.21 -8.18 -2.57
C MET A 65 11.90 -9.40 -1.98
N MET A 66 11.91 -9.56 -0.66
CA MET A 66 12.54 -10.68 0.02
C MET A 66 11.58 -11.31 1.01
N THR A 67 11.67 -12.64 1.15
CA THR A 67 10.84 -13.35 2.14
C THR A 67 11.15 -12.89 3.57
N THR A 68 12.41 -12.51 3.83
CA THR A 68 12.84 -12.05 5.14
C THR A 68 12.23 -10.70 5.54
N THR A 69 11.96 -9.82 4.57
CA THR A 69 11.38 -8.50 4.83
C THR A 69 9.85 -8.50 4.75
N MET A 70 9.28 -9.50 4.09
CA MET A 70 7.83 -9.60 3.89
C MET A 70 7.04 -9.64 5.20
N MET A 71 7.62 -10.16 6.27
CA MET A 71 6.94 -10.23 7.57
C MET A 71 6.68 -8.84 8.17
N GLY A 72 7.46 -7.84 7.78
CA GLY A 72 7.21 -6.46 8.19
C GLY A 72 5.87 -5.92 7.69
N MET A 73 5.40 -6.44 6.56
CA MET A 73 4.08 -6.06 6.03
C MET A 73 2.96 -6.41 6.99
N LYS A 74 3.00 -7.62 7.56
CA LYS A 74 2.01 -8.06 8.54
C LYS A 74 1.98 -7.11 9.73
N LYS A 75 3.14 -6.71 10.22
CA LYS A 75 3.24 -5.81 11.36
C LYS A 75 2.68 -4.42 11.04
N VAL A 76 2.97 -3.89 9.87
CA VAL A 76 2.40 -2.61 9.44
C VAL A 76 0.88 -2.68 9.40
N ILE A 77 0.34 -3.76 8.85
CA ILE A 77 -1.12 -3.96 8.78
C ILE A 77 -1.72 -3.93 10.19
N GLU A 78 -1.13 -4.67 11.12
CA GLU A 78 -1.61 -4.72 12.51
C GLU A 78 -1.60 -3.31 13.14
N MET A 79 -0.51 -2.57 12.97
CA MET A 79 -0.37 -1.23 13.54
C MET A 79 -1.39 -0.24 12.93
N ILE A 80 -1.60 -0.30 11.62
CA ILE A 80 -2.57 0.57 10.97
C ILE A 80 -3.99 0.24 11.45
N ARG A 81 -4.35 -1.05 11.51
CA ARG A 81 -5.69 -1.45 11.95
C ARG A 81 -6.01 -0.98 13.36
N GLU A 82 -5.03 -0.90 14.24
CA GLU A 82 -5.22 -0.38 15.59
C GLU A 82 -5.58 1.11 15.59
N ARG A 83 -5.04 1.87 14.64
CA ARG A 83 -5.19 3.32 14.60
C ARG A 83 -6.31 3.74 13.65
N ASN A 84 -6.47 3.05 12.54
CA ASN A 84 -7.47 3.39 11.52
C ASN A 84 -7.87 2.14 10.74
N PRO A 85 -8.94 1.43 11.15
CA PRO A 85 -9.35 0.18 10.51
C PRO A 85 -9.90 0.36 9.09
N ASN A 86 -10.20 1.60 8.69
CA ASN A 86 -10.84 1.86 7.39
C ASN A 86 -9.85 2.15 6.26
N VAL A 87 -8.54 2.08 6.54
CA VAL A 87 -7.52 2.26 5.50
C VAL A 87 -7.43 1.00 4.64
N ALA A 88 -7.38 1.18 3.32
CA ALA A 88 -7.17 0.07 2.38
C ALA A 88 -5.67 -0.23 2.29
N ILE A 89 -5.29 -1.48 2.51
CA ILE A 89 -3.90 -1.89 2.48
C ILE A 89 -3.67 -2.86 1.32
N MET A 90 -2.71 -2.51 0.46
CA MET A 90 -2.34 -3.31 -0.71
C MET A 90 -0.90 -3.78 -0.58
N LEU A 91 -0.66 -5.04 -0.91
CA LEU A 91 0.68 -5.62 -0.91
C LEU A 91 1.13 -5.92 -2.33
N GLY A 92 2.45 -5.83 -2.54
CA GLY A 92 3.07 -6.22 -3.80
C GLY A 92 4.53 -6.61 -3.60
N GLY A 93 5.12 -7.19 -4.64
CA GLY A 93 6.51 -7.62 -4.64
C GLY A 93 6.66 -9.11 -4.95
N ALA A 94 7.83 -9.51 -5.44
CA ALA A 94 8.05 -10.85 -5.99
C ALA A 94 7.68 -12.02 -5.04
N PRO A 95 8.02 -11.98 -3.74
CA PRO A 95 7.70 -13.09 -2.85
C PRO A 95 6.26 -13.08 -2.35
N VAL A 96 5.53 -11.99 -2.60
CA VAL A 96 4.15 -11.85 -2.09
C VAL A 96 3.18 -12.53 -3.04
N THR A 97 2.26 -13.30 -2.47
CA THR A 97 1.19 -13.95 -3.23
C THR A 97 -0.15 -13.46 -2.71
N LYS A 98 -1.22 -13.75 -3.45
CA LYS A 98 -2.56 -13.44 -2.98
C LYS A 98 -2.88 -14.14 -1.66
N ASP A 99 -2.44 -15.39 -1.53
CA ASP A 99 -2.65 -16.14 -0.28
C ASP A 99 -1.94 -15.49 0.90
N THR A 100 -0.71 -15.02 0.69
CA THR A 100 0.04 -14.29 1.72
C THR A 100 -0.67 -12.98 2.10
N ALA A 101 -1.15 -12.24 1.10
CA ALA A 101 -1.89 -11.01 1.34
C ALA A 101 -3.14 -11.26 2.18
N ASP A 102 -3.89 -12.30 1.84
CA ASP A 102 -5.09 -12.68 2.59
C ASP A 102 -4.72 -13.09 4.03
N LEU A 103 -3.66 -13.88 4.18
CA LEU A 103 -3.20 -14.32 5.50
C LEU A 103 -2.78 -13.15 6.39
N PHE A 104 -2.14 -12.14 5.82
CA PHE A 104 -1.68 -10.97 6.55
C PHE A 104 -2.81 -9.97 6.84
N GLY A 105 -3.98 -10.15 6.26
CA GLY A 105 -5.11 -9.25 6.47
C GLY A 105 -5.14 -8.03 5.56
N ALA A 106 -4.46 -8.10 4.42
CA ALA A 106 -4.48 -7.02 3.43
C ALA A 106 -5.83 -6.99 2.69
N ASP A 107 -6.18 -5.83 2.15
CA ASP A 107 -7.40 -5.65 1.38
C ASP A 107 -7.21 -5.94 -0.11
N GLY A 108 -6.00 -5.86 -0.59
CA GLY A 108 -5.69 -6.08 -1.99
C GLY A 108 -4.29 -6.56 -2.22
N TYR A 109 -4.07 -7.08 -3.42
CA TYR A 109 -2.80 -7.63 -3.87
C TYR A 109 -2.55 -7.18 -5.30
N ALA A 110 -1.41 -6.55 -5.56
CA ALA A 110 -0.99 -6.16 -6.89
C ALA A 110 -0.03 -7.22 -7.43
N GLU A 111 -0.51 -8.07 -8.32
CA GLU A 111 0.30 -9.08 -8.97
C GLU A 111 1.36 -8.44 -9.87
N THR A 112 1.00 -7.35 -10.54
CA THR A 112 1.89 -6.57 -11.39
C THR A 112 1.69 -5.09 -11.12
N ALA A 113 2.67 -4.27 -11.50
CA ALA A 113 2.51 -2.83 -11.43
C ALA A 113 1.33 -2.36 -12.28
N GLY A 114 1.06 -3.05 -13.40
CA GLY A 114 -0.02 -2.69 -14.31
C GLY A 114 -1.41 -2.83 -13.71
N ASN A 115 -1.63 -3.76 -12.78
CA ASN A 115 -2.95 -3.93 -12.17
C ASN A 115 -3.09 -3.25 -10.80
N ALA A 116 -2.03 -2.61 -10.30
CA ALA A 116 -2.05 -1.99 -8.97
C ALA A 116 -3.13 -0.92 -8.84
N VAL A 117 -3.26 -0.05 -9.84
CA VAL A 117 -4.25 1.03 -9.82
C VAL A 117 -5.67 0.48 -9.84
N GLN A 118 -5.95 -0.50 -10.68
CA GLN A 118 -7.27 -1.13 -10.76
C GLN A 118 -7.64 -1.79 -9.42
N GLU A 119 -6.69 -2.46 -8.81
CA GLU A 119 -6.89 -3.10 -7.52
C GLU A 119 -7.17 -2.05 -6.43
N ALA A 120 -6.44 -0.93 -6.46
CA ALA A 120 -6.66 0.16 -5.52
C ALA A 120 -8.04 0.79 -5.67
N ILE A 121 -8.49 1.02 -6.89
CA ILE A 121 -9.83 1.57 -7.15
C ILE A 121 -10.90 0.62 -6.62
N LYS A 122 -10.73 -0.67 -6.83
CA LYS A 122 -11.64 -1.69 -6.33
C LYS A 122 -11.70 -1.68 -4.80
N MET A 123 -10.55 -1.58 -4.12
CA MET A 123 -10.49 -1.51 -2.67
C MET A 123 -11.24 -0.30 -2.12
N ILE A 124 -11.03 0.87 -2.71
CA ILE A 124 -11.70 2.11 -2.29
C ILE A 124 -13.21 1.97 -2.47
N SER A 125 -13.65 1.43 -3.59
CA SER A 125 -15.06 1.23 -3.88
C SER A 125 -15.71 0.32 -2.84
N GLN A 126 -15.06 -0.78 -2.49
CA GLN A 126 -15.55 -1.72 -1.48
C GLN A 126 -15.66 -1.06 -0.11
N LEU A 127 -14.65 -0.28 0.29
CA LEU A 127 -14.67 0.42 1.56
C LEU A 127 -15.81 1.43 1.64
N ARG A 128 -16.05 2.18 0.58
CA ARG A 128 -17.14 3.16 0.54
C ARG A 128 -18.50 2.48 0.67
N GLN A 129 -18.66 1.31 0.06
CA GLN A 129 -19.91 0.54 0.18
C GLN A 129 -20.13 0.06 1.62
N MET A 130 -19.06 -0.32 2.30
CA MET A 130 -19.15 -0.79 3.68
C MET A 130 -19.47 0.33 4.67
N GLN A 131 -19.12 1.57 4.32
CA GLN A 131 -19.35 2.74 5.14
C GLN A 131 -20.71 3.39 4.88
N ALA A 132 -21.35 3.02 3.81
CA ALA A 132 -22.63 3.61 3.40
C ALA A 132 -23.80 3.13 4.27
#